data_3a8e3f84d6af6df51deb2a89e9e3db71
#
_entry.id   3a8e3f84d6af6df51deb2a89e9e3db71
#
_cell.length_a   1.000
_cell.length_b   1.000
_cell.length_c   1.000
_cell.angle_alpha   90.00
_cell.angle_beta   90.00
_cell.angle_gamma   90.00
#
_symmetry.space_group_name_H-M   'P 1'
#
loop_
_entity.id
_entity.type
_entity.pdbx_description
1 polymer ?
#
loop_
_entity_poly.entity_id
_entity_poly.type
_entity_poly.pdbx_seq_one_letter_code
_entity_poly.pdbx_strand_id
1 'polypeptide(L)'
;MTILENPDANVESVYSLHPTTLFHFTKNEDAFYSILAEKYFKPFLAREEIRGVGGRRRFAVPMVSFCDIKLSQIRDHSGKYGEFGLGLTKSWAEKKGLHPVLYMNKSSEIFSKYNARIRLIKNKLVPLWKARGNLDTKNRIEFEKLKAEYSDLYNLLRYMKNYRGKLERKDNKTIENYIYADEKEWRYVPAPFIGDLWPSLSL
;
A
#
# COMPACT_ATOMS: atom_id res chain seq x y z
N MET A 1 -9.90 28.46 -27.82
CA MET A 1 -10.37 27.57 -26.74
C MET A 1 -10.14 26.15 -27.23
N THR A 2 -8.98 25.57 -26.92
CA THR A 2 -8.59 24.25 -27.40
C THR A 2 -9.22 23.24 -26.45
N ILE A 3 -10.20 22.49 -26.93
CA ILE A 3 -10.78 21.35 -26.20
C ILE A 3 -9.69 20.31 -26.19
N LEU A 4 -9.14 20.02 -25.00
CA LEU A 4 -8.27 18.86 -24.79
C LEU A 4 -9.13 17.62 -25.03
N GLU A 5 -8.94 16.95 -26.16
CA GLU A 5 -9.53 15.65 -26.42
C GLU A 5 -9.15 14.71 -25.29
N ASN A 6 -10.15 14.11 -24.67
CA ASN A 6 -9.96 13.11 -23.63
C ASN A 6 -9.37 11.85 -24.29
N PRO A 7 -8.10 11.49 -24.03
CA PRO A 7 -7.47 10.33 -24.66
C PRO A 7 -8.12 8.98 -24.26
N ASP A 8 -9.04 8.98 -23.32
CA ASP A 8 -9.75 7.78 -22.83
C ASP A 8 -11.14 7.60 -23.49
N ALA A 9 -11.49 8.38 -24.53
CA ALA A 9 -12.80 8.32 -25.19
C ALA A 9 -13.11 7.00 -25.95
N ASN A 10 -12.14 6.11 -26.06
CA ASN A 10 -12.27 4.80 -26.71
C ASN A 10 -12.16 3.60 -25.76
N VAL A 11 -12.27 3.79 -24.46
CA VAL A 11 -12.39 2.65 -23.55
C VAL A 11 -13.82 2.14 -23.63
N GLU A 12 -14.00 0.91 -24.14
CA GLU A 12 -15.25 0.18 -24.04
C GLU A 12 -15.86 0.41 -22.67
N SER A 13 -17.13 0.77 -22.58
CA SER A 13 -17.84 1.01 -21.33
C SER A 13 -17.84 -0.27 -20.51
N VAL A 14 -16.84 -0.44 -19.67
CA VAL A 14 -16.81 -1.55 -18.70
C VAL A 14 -17.96 -1.30 -17.74
N TYR A 15 -18.99 -2.13 -17.84
CA TYR A 15 -20.08 -2.14 -16.88
C TYR A 15 -19.53 -2.48 -15.49
N SER A 16 -19.25 -1.47 -14.69
CA SER A 16 -18.72 -1.63 -13.34
C SER A 16 -19.62 -0.92 -12.33
N LEU A 17 -19.97 -1.62 -11.26
CA LEU A 17 -20.63 -1.03 -10.10
C LEU A 17 -19.69 -0.18 -9.25
N HIS A 18 -18.38 -0.21 -9.58
CA HIS A 18 -17.36 0.53 -8.85
C HIS A 18 -17.18 1.96 -9.39
N PRO A 19 -16.85 2.93 -8.54
CA PRO A 19 -16.46 4.26 -8.98
C PRO A 19 -15.27 4.21 -9.93
N THR A 20 -15.22 5.15 -10.86
CA THR A 20 -14.06 5.32 -11.77
C THR A 20 -12.94 6.18 -11.16
N THR A 21 -13.19 6.73 -9.96
CA THR A 21 -12.32 7.69 -9.28
C THR A 21 -11.82 7.13 -7.96
N LEU A 22 -10.53 7.29 -7.71
CA LEU A 22 -9.88 7.07 -6.41
C LEU A 22 -9.68 8.41 -5.71
N PHE A 23 -9.83 8.44 -4.39
CA PHE A 23 -9.67 9.65 -3.59
C PHE A 23 -8.48 9.54 -2.64
N HIS A 24 -7.61 10.56 -2.65
CA HIS A 24 -6.62 10.79 -1.61
C HIS A 24 -7.11 11.89 -0.67
N PHE A 25 -7.17 11.57 0.63
CA PHE A 25 -7.63 12.52 1.66
C PHE A 25 -6.47 13.02 2.51
N THR A 26 -6.52 14.29 2.89
CA THR A 26 -5.60 14.90 3.84
C THR A 26 -6.36 15.78 4.82
N LYS A 27 -5.87 15.83 6.08
CA LYS A 27 -6.39 16.72 7.13
C LYS A 27 -5.76 18.10 7.10
N ASN A 28 -4.63 18.24 6.41
CA ASN A 28 -3.84 19.45 6.37
C ASN A 28 -4.08 20.14 5.03
N GLU A 29 -4.60 21.37 5.10
CA GLU A 29 -4.85 22.23 3.95
C GLU A 29 -3.55 22.54 3.19
N ASP A 30 -2.47 22.86 3.92
CA ASP A 30 -1.16 23.12 3.31
C ASP A 30 -0.65 21.91 2.53
N ALA A 31 -0.85 20.69 3.05
CA ALA A 31 -0.49 19.46 2.34
C ALA A 31 -1.30 19.30 1.06
N PHE A 32 -2.59 19.65 1.07
CA PHE A 32 -3.45 19.63 -0.12
C PHE A 32 -2.93 20.58 -1.20
N TYR A 33 -2.68 21.84 -0.84
CA TYR A 33 -2.15 22.83 -1.78
C TYR A 33 -0.73 22.51 -2.25
N SER A 34 0.11 21.93 -1.39
CA SER A 34 1.45 21.46 -1.78
C SER A 34 1.37 20.39 -2.87
N ILE A 35 0.45 19.41 -2.75
CA ILE A 35 0.25 18.39 -3.78
C ILE A 35 -0.16 19.02 -5.11
N LEU A 36 -1.06 19.99 -5.10
CA LEU A 36 -1.52 20.68 -6.32
C LEU A 36 -0.39 21.52 -6.95
N ALA A 37 0.37 22.25 -6.16
CA ALA A 37 1.46 23.12 -6.63
C ALA A 37 2.65 22.29 -7.17
N GLU A 38 3.06 21.28 -6.43
CA GLU A 38 4.21 20.43 -6.76
C GLU A 38 3.87 19.34 -7.78
N LYS A 39 2.58 19.05 -7.99
CA LYS A 39 2.06 18.01 -8.91
C LYS A 39 2.57 16.61 -8.61
N TYR A 40 2.77 16.30 -7.34
CA TYR A 40 3.11 14.94 -6.90
C TYR A 40 2.72 14.69 -5.44
N PHE A 41 2.60 13.40 -5.10
CA PHE A 41 2.40 12.93 -3.73
C PHE A 41 3.73 12.46 -3.15
N LYS A 42 4.01 12.86 -1.92
CA LYS A 42 5.16 12.36 -1.13
C LYS A 42 4.76 11.10 -0.36
N PRO A 43 5.41 9.94 -0.59
CA PRO A 43 5.16 8.77 0.23
C PRO A 43 5.45 9.04 1.70
N PHE A 44 4.65 8.51 2.59
CA PHE A 44 4.88 8.53 4.02
C PHE A 44 5.11 7.11 4.55
N LEU A 45 5.85 6.98 5.66
CA LEU A 45 6.14 5.68 6.26
C LEU A 45 4.97 5.23 7.14
N ALA A 46 4.09 4.42 6.59
CA ALA A 46 2.98 3.82 7.33
C ALA A 46 3.45 2.62 8.15
N ARG A 47 2.96 2.51 9.39
CA ARG A 47 3.18 1.33 10.23
C ARG A 47 1.98 0.41 10.11
N GLU A 48 2.24 -0.83 9.70
CA GLU A 48 1.22 -1.86 9.50
C GLU A 48 1.43 -3.03 10.45
N GLU A 49 0.34 -3.62 10.89
CA GLU A 49 0.35 -4.89 11.60
C GLU A 49 -0.66 -5.84 10.95
N ILE A 50 -0.20 -7.02 10.55
CA ILE A 50 -1.07 -8.08 10.06
C ILE A 50 -1.03 -9.26 11.02
N ARG A 51 -2.21 -9.76 11.35
CA ARG A 51 -2.43 -10.92 12.22
C ARG A 51 -3.08 -12.05 11.44
N GLY A 52 -2.65 -13.26 11.74
CA GLY A 52 -3.28 -14.51 11.34
C GLY A 52 -3.38 -15.45 12.53
N VAL A 53 -3.94 -16.65 12.33
CA VAL A 53 -4.13 -17.66 13.38
C VAL A 53 -2.81 -17.99 14.10
N GLY A 54 -1.72 -18.17 13.37
CA GLY A 54 -0.41 -18.60 13.89
C GLY A 54 0.59 -17.47 14.14
N GLY A 55 0.17 -16.20 14.18
CA GLY A 55 1.12 -15.15 14.49
C GLY A 55 0.79 -13.78 13.90
N ARG A 56 1.69 -12.84 14.14
CA ARG A 56 1.58 -11.47 13.67
C ARG A 56 2.89 -11.02 13.03
N ARG A 57 2.79 -10.01 12.18
CA ARG A 57 3.94 -9.29 11.61
C ARG A 57 3.68 -7.79 11.65
N ARG A 58 4.65 -7.06 12.19
CA ARG A 58 4.71 -5.61 12.16
C ARG A 58 5.79 -5.20 11.16
N PHE A 59 5.49 -4.21 10.34
CA PHE A 59 6.42 -3.68 9.34
C PHE A 59 6.06 -2.23 9.01
N ALA A 60 6.96 -1.54 8.34
CA ALA A 60 6.74 -0.20 7.86
C ALA A 60 6.74 -0.20 6.33
N VAL A 61 5.87 0.59 5.73
CA VAL A 61 5.71 0.71 4.27
C VAL A 61 5.75 2.17 3.89
N PRO A 62 6.70 2.60 3.04
CA PRO A 62 6.58 3.89 2.37
C PRO A 62 5.47 3.78 1.33
N MET A 63 4.44 4.61 1.43
CA MET A 63 3.29 4.53 0.53
C MET A 63 2.53 5.85 0.40
N VAL A 64 1.75 5.95 -0.67
CA VAL A 64 0.62 6.88 -0.80
C VAL A 64 -0.64 6.03 -0.92
N SER A 65 -1.64 6.30 -0.10
CA SER A 65 -2.90 5.55 -0.09
C SER A 65 -4.05 6.36 -0.68
N PHE A 66 -4.94 5.65 -1.35
CA PHE A 66 -6.16 6.16 -1.96
C PHE A 66 -7.34 5.27 -1.54
N CYS A 67 -8.55 5.82 -1.62
CA CYS A 67 -9.77 5.09 -1.31
C CYS A 67 -10.67 4.98 -2.54
N ASP A 68 -11.19 3.78 -2.80
CA ASP A 68 -12.15 3.48 -3.88
C ASP A 68 -13.57 3.55 -3.34
N ILE A 69 -14.05 4.73 -3.03
CA ILE A 69 -15.36 4.96 -2.42
C ILE A 69 -16.27 5.79 -3.34
N LYS A 70 -17.57 5.59 -3.22
CA LYS A 70 -18.56 6.42 -3.93
C LYS A 70 -18.60 7.84 -3.34
N LEU A 71 -18.92 8.83 -4.17
CA LEU A 71 -19.10 10.22 -3.73
C LEU A 71 -20.09 10.34 -2.55
N SER A 72 -21.14 9.53 -2.54
CA SER A 72 -22.13 9.49 -1.44
C SER A 72 -21.54 9.02 -0.10
N GLN A 73 -20.38 8.36 -0.10
CA GLN A 73 -19.71 7.84 1.10
C GLN A 73 -18.59 8.79 1.60
N ILE A 74 -18.28 9.85 0.84
CA ILE A 74 -17.18 10.78 1.17
C ILE A 74 -17.40 11.42 2.54
N ARG A 75 -18.64 11.81 2.87
CA ARG A 75 -18.94 12.46 4.15
C ARG A 75 -18.55 11.61 5.37
N ASP A 76 -18.83 10.32 5.33
CA ASP A 76 -18.48 9.41 6.43
C ASP A 76 -16.98 9.13 6.48
N HIS A 77 -16.31 9.24 5.32
CA HIS A 77 -14.88 9.00 5.18
C HIS A 77 -14.05 10.23 5.58
N SER A 78 -14.49 11.43 5.19
CA SER A 78 -13.77 12.69 5.46
C SER A 78 -13.59 12.94 6.96
N GLY A 79 -14.57 12.63 7.78
CA GLY A 79 -14.46 12.70 9.24
C GLY A 79 -13.34 11.86 9.86
N LYS A 80 -12.84 10.84 9.13
CA LYS A 80 -11.76 9.95 9.58
C LYS A 80 -10.40 10.37 9.02
N TYR A 81 -10.33 10.72 7.74
CA TYR A 81 -9.07 10.87 7.00
C TYR A 81 -8.73 12.31 6.63
N GLY A 82 -9.71 13.23 6.65
CA GLY A 82 -9.55 14.65 6.39
C GLY A 82 -10.61 15.21 5.46
N GLU A 83 -10.75 16.51 5.47
CA GLU A 83 -11.79 17.25 4.74
C GLU A 83 -11.36 17.62 3.32
N PHE A 84 -10.05 17.58 3.05
CA PHE A 84 -9.50 17.88 1.73
C PHE A 84 -9.29 16.57 0.97
N GLY A 85 -9.85 16.47 -0.23
CA GLY A 85 -9.77 15.27 -1.06
C GLY A 85 -9.40 15.57 -2.50
N LEU A 86 -8.44 14.82 -3.04
CA LEU A 86 -8.09 14.88 -4.46
C LEU A 86 -8.56 13.59 -5.14
N GLY A 87 -9.40 13.74 -6.17
CA GLY A 87 -9.91 12.63 -6.97
C GLY A 87 -9.08 12.44 -8.24
N LEU A 88 -8.66 11.19 -8.50
CA LEU A 88 -7.91 10.78 -9.69
C LEU A 88 -8.56 9.56 -10.33
N THR A 89 -8.47 9.43 -11.65
CA THR A 89 -9.08 8.31 -12.36
C THR A 89 -8.38 6.98 -12.04
N LYS A 90 -9.10 5.86 -12.08
CA LYS A 90 -8.49 4.54 -11.94
C LYS A 90 -7.52 4.23 -13.07
N SER A 91 -7.80 4.69 -14.29
CA SER A 91 -6.87 4.56 -15.41
C SER A 91 -5.52 5.23 -15.13
N TRP A 92 -5.54 6.45 -14.52
CA TRP A 92 -4.31 7.07 -14.04
C TRP A 92 -3.61 6.20 -12.99
N ALA A 93 -4.36 5.70 -12.01
CA ALA A 93 -3.80 4.89 -10.93
C ALA A 93 -3.13 3.61 -11.44
N GLU A 94 -3.76 2.90 -12.38
CA GLU A 94 -3.22 1.71 -13.03
C GLU A 94 -1.93 2.03 -13.80
N LYS A 95 -1.92 3.10 -14.62
CA LYS A 95 -0.73 3.57 -15.33
C LYS A 95 0.42 3.94 -14.38
N LYS A 96 0.13 4.41 -13.17
CA LYS A 96 1.11 4.75 -12.13
C LYS A 96 1.49 3.57 -11.22
N GLY A 97 0.98 2.38 -11.50
CA GLY A 97 1.32 1.15 -10.74
C GLY A 97 0.71 1.08 -9.36
N LEU A 98 -0.43 1.76 -9.12
CA LEU A 98 -1.19 1.57 -7.91
C LEU A 98 -1.90 0.23 -7.94
N HIS A 99 -1.99 -0.43 -6.79
CA HIS A 99 -2.71 -1.69 -6.64
C HIS A 99 -3.69 -1.65 -5.47
N PRO A 100 -4.84 -2.35 -5.60
CA PRO A 100 -5.75 -2.55 -4.49
C PRO A 100 -5.10 -3.40 -3.40
N VAL A 101 -5.46 -3.13 -2.16
CA VAL A 101 -4.97 -3.86 -1.00
C VAL A 101 -5.62 -5.24 -0.90
N LEU A 102 -4.83 -6.24 -0.54
CA LEU A 102 -5.28 -7.60 -0.24
C LEU A 102 -5.73 -7.68 1.22
N TYR A 103 -7.04 -7.76 1.45
CA TYR A 103 -7.59 -7.85 2.80
C TYR A 103 -7.57 -9.29 3.32
N MET A 104 -6.85 -9.49 4.44
CA MET A 104 -6.64 -10.80 5.08
C MET A 104 -7.57 -11.00 6.25
N ASN A 105 -8.31 -12.12 6.27
CA ASN A 105 -9.05 -12.52 7.45
C ASN A 105 -8.09 -13.08 8.50
N LYS A 106 -8.09 -12.48 9.70
CA LYS A 106 -7.23 -12.90 10.82
C LYS A 106 -7.49 -14.32 11.32
N SER A 107 -8.68 -14.86 11.04
CA SER A 107 -9.08 -16.23 11.42
C SER A 107 -8.76 -17.27 10.35
N SER A 108 -8.17 -16.89 9.20
CA SER A 108 -7.74 -17.82 8.17
C SER A 108 -6.27 -18.17 8.29
N GLU A 109 -5.90 -19.32 7.76
CA GLU A 109 -4.50 -19.77 7.74
C GLU A 109 -3.67 -19.12 6.63
N ILE A 110 -4.30 -18.41 5.69
CA ILE A 110 -3.61 -17.86 4.51
C ILE A 110 -2.41 -17.01 4.92
N PHE A 111 -2.63 -16.02 5.78
CA PHE A 111 -1.54 -15.17 6.24
C PHE A 111 -0.53 -15.94 7.11
N SER A 112 -0.98 -16.88 7.91
CA SER A 112 -0.09 -17.69 8.76
C SER A 112 0.89 -18.52 7.94
N LYS A 113 0.41 -19.18 6.86
CA LYS A 113 1.25 -19.95 5.93
C LYS A 113 2.23 -19.03 5.18
N TYR A 114 1.76 -17.90 4.67
CA TYR A 114 2.59 -16.88 4.04
C TYR A 114 3.68 -16.37 5.00
N ASN A 115 3.31 -16.01 6.23
CA ASN A 115 4.24 -15.50 7.24
C ASN A 115 5.27 -16.58 7.68
N ALA A 116 4.86 -17.84 7.73
CA ALA A 116 5.77 -18.95 7.99
C ALA A 116 6.83 -19.08 6.87
N ARG A 117 6.42 -18.93 5.60
CA ARG A 117 7.36 -18.95 4.47
C ARG A 117 8.38 -17.82 4.54
N ILE A 118 7.94 -16.57 4.79
CA ILE A 118 8.87 -15.44 4.99
C ILE A 118 9.87 -15.71 6.12
N ARG A 119 9.40 -16.26 7.26
CA ARG A 119 10.27 -16.58 8.39
C ARG A 119 11.31 -17.64 8.03
N LEU A 120 10.90 -18.69 7.31
CA LEU A 120 11.80 -19.75 6.87
C LEU A 120 12.93 -19.19 5.99
N ILE A 121 12.56 -18.37 5.00
CA ILE A 121 13.55 -17.74 4.10
C ILE A 121 14.46 -16.79 4.87
N LYS A 122 13.89 -15.94 5.74
CA LYS A 122 14.68 -15.04 6.59
C LYS A 122 15.70 -15.80 7.44
N ASN A 123 15.30 -16.92 8.04
CA ASN A 123 16.20 -17.72 8.89
C ASN A 123 17.38 -18.30 8.11
N LYS A 124 17.18 -18.67 6.85
CA LYS A 124 18.25 -19.10 5.94
C LYS A 124 19.11 -17.93 5.43
N LEU A 125 18.47 -16.81 5.15
CA LEU A 125 19.14 -15.63 4.57
C LEU A 125 20.05 -14.91 5.59
N VAL A 126 19.63 -14.80 6.86
CA VAL A 126 20.35 -14.01 7.87
C VAL A 126 21.79 -14.49 8.12
N PRO A 127 22.11 -15.80 8.25
CA PRO A 127 23.49 -16.26 8.36
C PRO A 127 24.35 -15.89 7.16
N LEU A 128 23.81 -16.07 5.93
CA LEU A 128 24.49 -15.72 4.69
C LEU A 128 24.73 -14.20 4.58
N TRP A 129 23.74 -13.41 4.98
CA TRP A 129 23.88 -11.96 5.05
C TRP A 129 25.00 -11.51 5.98
N LYS A 130 25.11 -12.12 7.15
CA LYS A 130 26.20 -11.82 8.10
C LYS A 130 27.58 -12.18 7.55
N ALA A 131 27.66 -13.26 6.78
CA ALA A 131 28.91 -13.75 6.16
C ALA A 131 29.16 -13.19 4.76
N ARG A 132 28.36 -12.22 4.26
CA ARG A 132 28.33 -11.80 2.84
C ARG A 132 29.67 -11.34 2.25
N GLY A 133 30.61 -10.88 3.10
CA GLY A 133 31.97 -10.51 2.69
C GLY A 133 32.88 -11.69 2.32
N ASN A 134 32.57 -12.90 2.82
CA ASN A 134 33.46 -14.08 2.72
C ASN A 134 32.70 -15.34 2.22
N LEU A 135 31.66 -15.16 1.42
CA LEU A 135 30.92 -16.29 0.84
C LEU A 135 31.69 -16.92 -0.31
N ASP A 136 31.77 -18.25 -0.30
CA ASP A 136 32.18 -19.02 -1.47
C ASP A 136 31.14 -18.91 -2.60
N THR A 137 31.47 -19.41 -3.78
CA THR A 137 30.62 -19.30 -4.97
C THR A 137 29.23 -19.94 -4.75
N LYS A 138 29.17 -21.10 -4.12
CA LYS A 138 27.90 -21.81 -3.85
C LYS A 138 27.00 -21.03 -2.90
N ASN A 139 27.56 -20.57 -1.79
CA ASN A 139 26.82 -19.78 -0.80
C ASN A 139 26.41 -18.41 -1.32
N ARG A 140 27.18 -17.81 -2.25
CA ARG A 140 26.82 -16.55 -2.91
C ARG A 140 25.61 -16.73 -3.82
N ILE A 141 25.55 -17.80 -4.60
CA ILE A 141 24.39 -18.12 -5.44
C ILE A 141 23.14 -18.33 -4.57
N GLU A 142 23.25 -19.11 -3.49
CA GLU A 142 22.13 -19.34 -2.57
C GLU A 142 21.70 -18.05 -1.87
N PHE A 143 22.64 -17.19 -1.47
CA PHE A 143 22.37 -15.88 -0.90
C PHE A 143 21.52 -15.00 -1.82
N GLU A 144 21.92 -14.84 -3.10
CA GLU A 144 21.18 -14.00 -4.05
C GLU A 144 19.79 -14.57 -4.35
N LYS A 145 19.66 -15.90 -4.45
CA LYS A 145 18.37 -16.57 -4.61
C LYS A 145 17.42 -16.32 -3.43
N LEU A 146 17.89 -16.52 -2.21
CA LEU A 146 17.09 -16.30 -1.00
C LEU A 146 16.74 -14.82 -0.81
N LYS A 147 17.67 -13.93 -1.17
CA LYS A 147 17.45 -12.47 -1.13
C LYS A 147 16.36 -12.04 -2.10
N ALA A 148 16.38 -12.55 -3.32
CA ALA A 148 15.33 -12.30 -4.32
C ALA A 148 13.97 -12.81 -3.82
N GLU A 149 13.89 -14.07 -3.39
CA GLU A 149 12.64 -14.67 -2.87
C GLU A 149 12.10 -13.91 -1.65
N TYR A 150 12.98 -13.50 -0.73
CA TYR A 150 12.58 -12.67 0.41
C TYR A 150 12.03 -11.32 -0.01
N SER A 151 12.68 -10.68 -0.99
CA SER A 151 12.25 -9.39 -1.53
C SER A 151 10.87 -9.48 -2.18
N ASP A 152 10.62 -10.51 -2.99
CA ASP A 152 9.35 -10.72 -3.67
C ASP A 152 8.20 -10.93 -2.67
N LEU A 153 8.42 -11.77 -1.68
CA LEU A 153 7.44 -11.98 -0.61
C LEU A 153 7.22 -10.68 0.19
N TYR A 154 8.28 -9.92 0.47
CA TYR A 154 8.14 -8.67 1.20
C TYR A 154 7.42 -7.60 0.37
N ASN A 155 7.63 -7.57 -0.97
CA ASN A 155 6.91 -6.70 -1.88
C ASN A 155 5.40 -6.99 -1.84
N LEU A 156 5.01 -8.26 -1.85
CA LEU A 156 3.60 -8.64 -1.73
C LEU A 156 3.02 -8.26 -0.36
N LEU A 157 3.80 -8.43 0.73
CA LEU A 157 3.39 -8.07 2.08
C LEU A 157 2.96 -6.60 2.20
N ARG A 158 3.62 -5.70 1.46
CA ARG A 158 3.33 -4.26 1.49
C ARG A 158 1.92 -3.90 1.01
N TYR A 159 1.26 -4.82 0.28
CA TYR A 159 -0.12 -4.67 -0.18
C TYR A 159 -1.13 -5.45 0.67
N MET A 160 -0.72 -6.08 1.76
CA MET A 160 -1.62 -6.81 2.64
C MET A 160 -2.09 -5.94 3.81
N LYS A 161 -3.35 -6.13 4.22
CA LYS A 161 -3.96 -5.51 5.40
C LYS A 161 -4.96 -6.47 6.03
N ASN A 162 -5.19 -6.42 7.34
CA ASN A 162 -6.28 -7.21 7.90
C ASN A 162 -7.62 -6.68 7.41
N TYR A 163 -8.60 -7.58 7.19
CA TYR A 163 -9.98 -7.23 6.82
C TYR A 163 -10.62 -6.35 7.89
N ARG A 164 -10.42 -6.69 9.16
CA ARG A 164 -10.90 -5.93 10.32
C ARG A 164 -9.89 -5.95 11.46
N GLY A 165 -9.94 -4.96 12.31
CA GLY A 165 -9.06 -4.87 13.46
C GLY A 165 -9.39 -3.69 14.37
N LYS A 166 -8.44 -3.36 15.23
CA LYS A 166 -8.49 -2.23 16.14
C LYS A 166 -7.94 -1.00 15.44
N LEU A 167 -8.73 0.06 15.34
CA LEU A 167 -8.29 1.35 14.84
C LEU A 167 -8.06 2.30 16.03
N GLU A 168 -6.81 2.70 16.23
CA GLU A 168 -6.44 3.74 17.21
C GLU A 168 -6.48 5.11 16.53
N ARG A 169 -7.31 6.00 17.04
CA ARG A 169 -7.45 7.36 16.55
C ARG A 169 -6.51 8.31 17.32
N LYS A 170 -6.17 9.44 16.71
CA LYS A 170 -5.31 10.47 17.34
C LYS A 170 -5.93 11.09 18.60
N ASP A 171 -7.24 11.04 18.74
CA ASP A 171 -7.99 11.50 19.92
C ASP A 171 -8.03 10.46 21.05
N ASN A 172 -7.15 9.44 21.02
CA ASN A 172 -7.07 8.31 21.94
C ASN A 172 -8.34 7.46 21.98
N LYS A 173 -9.29 7.66 21.08
CA LYS A 173 -10.44 6.78 20.92
C LYS A 173 -10.06 5.57 20.09
N THR A 174 -10.53 4.43 20.53
CA THR A 174 -10.31 3.14 19.85
C THR A 174 -11.61 2.61 19.32
N ILE A 175 -11.59 2.17 18.05
CA ILE A 175 -12.67 1.40 17.43
C ILE A 175 -12.21 -0.04 17.36
N GLU A 176 -12.80 -0.94 18.18
CA GLU A 176 -12.31 -2.31 18.34
C GLU A 176 -12.51 -3.21 17.11
N ASN A 177 -13.63 -3.11 16.42
CA ASN A 177 -13.98 -3.95 15.28
C ASN A 177 -14.10 -3.14 13.99
N TYR A 178 -13.14 -2.24 13.75
CA TYR A 178 -13.12 -1.44 12.55
C TYR A 178 -12.92 -2.34 11.31
N ILE A 179 -13.74 -2.15 10.28
CA ILE A 179 -13.65 -2.88 9.01
C ILE A 179 -12.74 -2.08 8.06
N TYR A 180 -11.47 -2.46 7.98
CA TYR A 180 -10.52 -1.81 7.07
C TYR A 180 -10.89 -2.00 5.60
N ALA A 181 -11.58 -3.09 5.26
CA ALA A 181 -12.02 -3.35 3.90
C ALA A 181 -13.03 -2.32 3.36
N ASP A 182 -13.72 -1.57 4.23
CA ASP A 182 -14.62 -0.48 3.84
C ASP A 182 -13.86 0.72 3.24
N GLU A 183 -12.55 0.81 3.51
CA GLU A 183 -11.68 1.83 2.91
C GLU A 183 -11.44 1.56 1.43
N LYS A 184 -11.56 0.30 0.98
CA LYS A 184 -11.24 -0.14 -0.39
C LYS A 184 -9.93 0.48 -0.86
N GLU A 185 -8.90 0.33 -0.02
CA GLU A 185 -7.63 1.02 -0.16
C GLU A 185 -6.88 0.58 -1.41
N TRP A 186 -6.34 1.54 -2.14
CA TRP A 186 -5.33 1.37 -3.18
C TRP A 186 -4.03 2.00 -2.72
N ARG A 187 -2.90 1.40 -3.08
CA ARG A 187 -1.58 1.89 -2.67
C ARG A 187 -0.66 2.11 -3.86
N TYR A 188 0.02 3.24 -3.85
CA TYR A 188 1.30 3.39 -4.49
C TYR A 188 2.37 3.03 -3.46
N VAL A 189 3.20 2.04 -3.77
CA VAL A 189 4.35 1.66 -2.95
C VAL A 189 5.58 1.77 -3.83
N PRO A 190 6.51 2.71 -3.56
CA PRO A 190 7.70 2.88 -4.40
C PRO A 190 8.52 1.59 -4.45
N ALA A 191 9.08 1.30 -5.62
CA ALA A 191 10.03 0.22 -5.78
C ALA A 191 11.24 0.42 -4.84
N PRO A 192 11.94 -0.65 -4.45
CA PRO A 192 13.21 -0.51 -3.73
C PRO A 192 14.16 0.41 -4.48
N PHE A 193 14.76 1.35 -3.79
CA PHE A 193 15.69 2.35 -4.37
C PHE A 193 16.90 2.56 -3.45
N ILE A 194 17.94 3.13 -4.03
CA ILE A 194 19.13 3.58 -3.30
C ILE A 194 19.07 5.11 -3.29
N GLY A 195 18.98 5.72 -2.11
CA GLY A 195 18.90 7.16 -1.95
C GLY A 195 18.24 7.57 -0.62
N ASP A 196 18.28 8.85 -0.31
CA ASP A 196 17.82 9.40 0.96
C ASP A 196 16.30 9.70 0.96
N LEU A 197 15.73 9.91 -0.22
CA LEU A 197 14.31 10.24 -0.38
C LEU A 197 13.56 9.18 -1.18
N TRP A 198 12.36 8.86 -0.74
CA TRP A 198 11.49 7.95 -1.49
C TRP A 198 11.00 8.60 -2.80
N PRO A 199 10.93 7.80 -3.90
CA PRO A 199 10.36 8.27 -5.15
C PRO A 199 8.94 8.79 -4.95
N SER A 200 8.68 10.01 -5.44
CA SER A 200 7.36 10.62 -5.38
C SER A 200 6.43 10.07 -6.45
N LEU A 201 5.13 10.13 -6.22
CA LEU A 201 4.09 9.77 -7.19
C LEU A 201 3.62 11.04 -7.91
N SER A 202 3.99 11.21 -9.18
CA SER A 202 3.54 12.35 -10.01
C SER A 202 2.07 12.23 -10.43
N LEU A 203 1.38 13.34 -10.44
CA LEU A 203 0.02 13.47 -10.99
C LEU A 203 -0.04 13.20 -12.49
#